data_ae9a62910a122afadb2b5dbc5a1cd28b
#
_entry.id   ae9a62910a122afadb2b5dbc5a1cd28b
#
_cell.length_a   1.000
_cell.length_b   1.000
_cell.length_c   1.000
_cell.angle_alpha   90.00
_cell.angle_beta   90.00
_cell.angle_gamma   90.00
#
_symmetry.space_group_name_H-M   'P 1'
#
loop_
_entity.id
_entity.type
_entity.pdbx_description
1 polymer ?
#
loop_
_entity_poly.entity_id
_entity_poly.type
_entity_poly.pdbx_seq_one_letter_code
_entity_poly.pdbx_strand_id
1 'polypeptide(L)'
;MKVSLIDFDMTYQKRRRSFPNLALMKLSAWHKKQGDDVSLNFPLDIPDKIYASCVFPWHKPKELSPLVQYGGSGLKDYSIKLPYETEHIMPDYDLYPDTDWSMGYTSRGCIRHCQFCKVREKEGLLQVWAEPAEFYDPRFDKIVLLDNNILPAENCIDTFKWLIKKRLLTDFNQGLDIRCLDDEKVFYLSQIRVKQYRFAFDSLSYEKQVRAGIDLMLKGGIAKRKLSFYVLVGFDKDDGAIERMKLLQSYGIDVYPMLFKGDDGQEPQVHYKFSETISF
;
A
#
# COMPACT_ATOMS: atom_id res chain seq x y z
N MET A 1 21.49 2.28 24.04
CA MET A 1 21.82 0.97 23.44
C MET A 1 22.20 1.17 21.97
N LYS A 2 22.91 0.20 21.37
CA LYS A 2 23.14 0.12 19.94
C LYS A 2 22.08 -0.78 19.32
N VAL A 3 21.29 -0.25 18.40
CA VAL A 3 20.17 -0.96 17.77
C VAL A 3 20.43 -1.10 16.27
N SER A 4 20.40 -2.32 15.77
CA SER A 4 20.51 -2.59 14.33
C SER A 4 19.15 -2.92 13.76
N LEU A 5 18.78 -2.24 12.67
CA LEU A 5 17.59 -2.50 11.88
C LEU A 5 18.00 -3.14 10.56
N ILE A 6 17.32 -4.21 10.17
CA ILE A 6 17.57 -4.94 8.91
C ILE A 6 16.32 -4.90 8.05
N ASP A 7 16.46 -4.32 6.87
CA ASP A 7 15.40 -4.32 5.84
C ASP A 7 15.77 -5.35 4.76
N PHE A 8 15.12 -6.51 4.81
CA PHE A 8 15.35 -7.56 3.82
C PHE A 8 14.87 -7.19 2.42
N ASP A 9 13.85 -6.35 2.32
CA ASP A 9 13.29 -5.97 1.03
C ASP A 9 14.20 -4.96 0.30
N MET A 10 14.94 -4.13 1.04
CA MET A 10 15.88 -3.16 0.49
C MET A 10 17.04 -3.83 -0.26
N THR A 11 17.55 -4.97 0.25
CA THR A 11 18.68 -5.71 -0.32
C THR A 11 18.39 -6.23 -1.73
N TYR A 12 17.13 -6.48 -2.06
CA TYR A 12 16.69 -7.04 -3.35
C TYR A 12 16.18 -6.00 -4.33
N GLN A 13 16.07 -4.74 -3.92
CA GLN A 13 15.60 -3.67 -4.79
C GLN A 13 16.74 -3.21 -5.72
N LYS A 14 16.65 -3.59 -7.00
CA LYS A 14 17.58 -3.17 -8.07
C LYS A 14 17.43 -1.70 -8.48
N ARG A 15 16.47 -0.97 -7.93
CA ARG A 15 16.17 0.42 -8.31
C ARG A 15 16.86 1.40 -7.36
N ARG A 16 17.24 2.56 -7.88
CA ARG A 16 17.93 3.64 -7.13
C ARG A 16 17.15 4.18 -5.92
N ARG A 17 15.83 3.97 -5.83
CA ARG A 17 15.00 4.36 -4.68
C ARG A 17 14.26 3.13 -4.18
N SER A 18 14.58 2.71 -2.98
CA SER A 18 13.83 1.69 -2.26
C SER A 18 12.56 2.29 -1.67
N PHE A 19 11.47 1.51 -1.62
CA PHE A 19 10.29 1.92 -0.87
C PHE A 19 10.59 1.73 0.63
N PRO A 20 10.49 2.79 1.46
CA PRO A 20 10.87 2.71 2.87
C PRO A 20 10.01 1.72 3.65
N ASN A 21 10.60 1.08 4.64
CA ASN A 21 9.87 0.21 5.56
C ASN A 21 9.33 1.01 6.75
N LEU A 22 8.03 1.28 6.77
CA LEU A 22 7.40 2.11 7.78
C LEU A 22 7.59 1.57 9.21
N ALA A 23 7.56 0.24 9.39
CA ALA A 23 7.76 -0.38 10.71
C ALA A 23 9.18 -0.12 11.25
N LEU A 24 10.19 -0.20 10.39
CA LEU A 24 11.58 0.10 10.77
C LEU A 24 11.77 1.60 11.03
N MET A 25 11.12 2.48 10.27
CA MET A 25 11.16 3.93 10.54
C MET A 25 10.56 4.27 11.91
N LYS A 26 9.47 3.62 12.28
CA LYS A 26 8.83 3.78 13.60
C LYS A 26 9.68 3.21 14.74
N LEU A 27 10.30 2.04 14.54
CA LEU A 27 11.26 1.47 15.49
C LEU A 27 12.47 2.38 15.68
N SER A 28 12.99 2.95 14.58
CA SER A 28 14.09 3.92 14.66
C SER A 28 13.70 5.13 15.48
N ALA A 29 12.55 5.74 15.17
CA ALA A 29 12.05 6.90 15.92
C ALA A 29 11.86 6.60 17.41
N TRP A 30 11.29 5.42 17.73
CA TRP A 30 11.10 4.97 19.09
C TRP A 30 12.42 4.84 19.85
N HIS A 31 13.41 4.16 19.28
CA HIS A 31 14.72 3.96 19.92
C HIS A 31 15.51 5.27 20.04
N LYS A 32 15.52 6.11 19.00
CA LYS A 32 16.17 7.42 19.05
C LYS A 32 15.56 8.32 20.15
N LYS A 33 14.25 8.26 20.35
CA LYS A 33 13.57 8.96 21.46
C LYS A 33 14.03 8.48 22.84
N GLN A 34 14.51 7.23 22.97
CA GLN A 34 15.10 6.69 24.20
C GLN A 34 16.60 7.04 24.33
N GLY A 35 17.19 7.71 23.36
CA GLY A 35 18.62 8.01 23.34
C GLY A 35 19.49 6.86 22.83
N ASP A 36 18.89 5.88 22.14
CA ASP A 36 19.61 4.77 21.54
C ASP A 36 20.26 5.18 20.21
N ASP A 37 21.40 4.55 19.88
CA ASP A 37 22.06 4.69 18.59
C ASP A 37 21.51 3.65 17.62
N VAL A 38 20.98 4.10 16.48
CA VAL A 38 20.23 3.26 15.53
C VAL A 38 20.92 3.27 14.17
N SER A 39 21.16 2.07 13.62
CA SER A 39 21.69 1.89 12.26
C SER A 39 20.77 1.01 11.39
N LEU A 40 20.74 1.29 10.08
CA LEU A 40 20.01 0.48 9.10
C LEU A 40 20.97 -0.33 8.25
N ASN A 41 20.80 -1.65 8.21
CA ASN A 41 21.54 -2.64 7.41
C ASN A 41 23.06 -2.73 7.65
N PHE A 42 23.64 -1.84 8.44
CA PHE A 42 25.08 -1.81 8.73
C PHE A 42 25.30 -1.61 10.23
N PRO A 43 25.51 -2.70 10.99
CA PRO A 43 25.90 -2.55 12.38
C PRO A 43 27.32 -1.97 12.44
N LEU A 44 27.47 -0.80 13.05
CA LEU A 44 28.79 -0.18 13.25
C LEU A 44 29.64 -0.93 14.27
N ASP A 45 28.99 -1.72 15.14
CA ASP A 45 29.56 -2.52 16.20
C ASP A 45 28.64 -3.71 16.53
N ILE A 46 28.98 -4.50 17.54
CA ILE A 46 28.08 -5.54 18.06
C ILE A 46 26.85 -4.84 18.64
N PRO A 47 25.66 -5.03 18.04
CA PRO A 47 24.43 -4.38 18.52
C PRO A 47 23.91 -5.05 19.79
N ASP A 48 23.33 -4.24 20.68
CA ASP A 48 22.62 -4.74 21.87
C ASP A 48 21.27 -5.35 21.48
N LYS A 49 20.67 -4.88 20.35
CA LYS A 49 19.38 -5.32 19.88
C LYS A 49 19.30 -5.29 18.35
N ILE A 50 18.67 -6.31 17.78
CA ILE A 50 18.52 -6.44 16.33
C ILE A 50 17.05 -6.67 16.00
N TYR A 51 16.50 -5.82 15.10
CA TYR A 51 15.20 -6.01 14.48
C TYR A 51 15.37 -6.25 12.99
N ALA A 52 14.54 -7.12 12.43
CA ALA A 52 14.54 -7.37 10.99
C ALA A 52 13.11 -7.38 10.45
N SER A 53 12.89 -6.72 9.33
CA SER A 53 11.60 -6.70 8.65
C SER A 53 11.69 -7.34 7.27
N CYS A 54 10.68 -8.17 6.95
CA CYS A 54 10.49 -8.81 5.65
C CYS A 54 9.03 -8.62 5.23
N VAL A 55 8.78 -7.81 4.19
CA VAL A 55 7.42 -7.55 3.68
C VAL A 55 7.01 -8.60 2.65
N PHE A 56 7.95 -9.06 1.82
CA PHE A 56 7.69 -10.03 0.76
C PHE A 56 8.21 -11.42 1.11
N PRO A 57 7.39 -12.49 1.01
CA PRO A 57 7.79 -13.84 1.40
C PRO A 57 9.03 -14.37 0.68
N TRP A 58 9.26 -13.96 -0.56
CA TRP A 58 10.42 -14.38 -1.36
C TRP A 58 11.74 -13.71 -0.96
N HIS A 59 11.69 -12.68 -0.11
CA HIS A 59 12.88 -12.06 0.51
C HIS A 59 13.19 -12.61 1.90
N LYS A 60 12.35 -13.51 2.40
CA LYS A 60 12.57 -14.16 3.71
C LYS A 60 13.90 -14.92 3.71
N PRO A 61 14.77 -14.70 4.71
CA PRO A 61 15.99 -15.47 4.85
C PRO A 61 15.70 -16.97 5.08
N LYS A 62 16.59 -17.84 4.60
CA LYS A 62 16.43 -19.29 4.74
C LYS A 62 16.46 -19.73 6.21
N GLU A 63 17.30 -19.08 7.01
CA GLU A 63 17.47 -19.36 8.43
C GLU A 63 17.22 -18.08 9.24
N LEU A 64 16.52 -18.22 10.35
CA LEU A 64 16.23 -17.14 11.27
C LEU A 64 17.11 -17.28 12.52
N SER A 65 17.84 -16.21 12.83
CA SER A 65 18.69 -16.19 14.05
C SER A 65 17.83 -15.93 15.29
N PRO A 66 18.00 -16.67 16.39
CA PRO A 66 17.27 -16.41 17.65
C PRO A 66 17.64 -15.07 18.31
N LEU A 67 18.73 -14.43 17.87
CA LEU A 67 19.17 -13.13 18.38
C LEU A 67 18.44 -11.95 17.73
N VAL A 68 17.61 -12.19 16.71
CA VAL A 68 16.94 -11.15 15.92
C VAL A 68 15.44 -11.20 16.18
N GLN A 69 14.86 -10.03 16.45
CA GLN A 69 13.41 -9.87 16.51
C GLN A 69 12.89 -9.59 15.09
N TYR A 70 12.13 -10.53 14.58
CA TYR A 70 11.62 -10.48 13.22
C TYR A 70 10.18 -9.90 13.17
N GLY A 71 9.87 -9.21 12.08
CA GLY A 71 8.53 -8.73 11.76
C GLY A 71 8.31 -8.63 10.26
N GLY A 72 7.11 -8.19 9.89
CA GLY A 72 6.71 -7.99 8.50
C GLY A 72 5.89 -9.14 7.92
N SER A 73 5.04 -8.79 6.95
CA SER A 73 4.05 -9.71 6.35
C SER A 73 4.65 -10.89 5.59
N GLY A 74 5.90 -10.78 5.14
CA GLY A 74 6.62 -11.86 4.45
C GLY A 74 6.91 -13.07 5.32
N LEU A 75 6.85 -12.92 6.66
CA LEU A 75 7.01 -14.05 7.59
C LEU A 75 5.74 -14.89 7.73
N LYS A 76 4.59 -14.39 7.25
CA LYS A 76 3.26 -15.02 7.39
C LYS A 76 2.80 -15.22 8.83
N ASP A 77 3.46 -14.59 9.80
CA ASP A 77 3.00 -14.48 11.19
C ASP A 77 2.43 -13.09 11.42
N TYR A 78 1.12 -12.98 11.31
CA TYR A 78 0.41 -11.72 11.44
C TYR A 78 0.08 -11.35 12.88
N SER A 79 0.45 -12.19 13.86
CA SER A 79 0.33 -11.88 15.29
C SER A 79 1.42 -10.90 15.76
N ILE A 80 2.54 -10.85 15.05
CA ILE A 80 3.65 -9.94 15.38
C ILE A 80 3.26 -8.51 15.03
N LYS A 81 3.05 -7.68 16.04
CA LYS A 81 2.68 -6.26 15.91
C LYS A 81 3.68 -5.40 16.67
N LEU A 82 3.86 -4.17 16.22
CA LEU A 82 4.56 -3.17 17.02
C LEU A 82 3.70 -2.76 18.22
N PRO A 83 4.31 -2.39 19.37
CA PRO A 83 3.59 -1.77 20.48
C PRO A 83 2.83 -0.52 20.03
N TYR A 84 1.71 -0.21 20.70
CA TYR A 84 0.85 0.92 20.35
C TYR A 84 1.63 2.24 20.27
N GLU A 85 2.47 2.53 21.24
CA GLU A 85 3.28 3.75 21.31
C GLU A 85 4.30 3.86 20.18
N THR A 86 4.76 2.72 19.65
CA THR A 86 5.65 2.64 18.49
C THR A 86 4.86 2.79 17.18
N GLU A 87 3.64 2.25 17.11
CA GLU A 87 2.76 2.42 15.95
C GLU A 87 2.29 3.87 15.78
N HIS A 88 2.16 4.64 16.87
CA HIS A 88 1.66 6.01 16.89
C HIS A 88 2.77 7.06 17.11
N ILE A 89 3.98 6.79 16.64
CA ILE A 89 5.09 7.75 16.63
C ILE A 89 5.32 8.27 15.22
N MET A 90 5.77 9.53 15.10
CA MET A 90 6.24 10.08 13.83
C MET A 90 7.36 9.20 13.28
N PRO A 91 7.27 8.71 12.03
CA PRO A 91 8.34 7.90 11.43
C PRO A 91 9.65 8.66 11.32
N ASP A 92 10.76 7.97 11.52
CA ASP A 92 12.08 8.52 11.27
C ASP A 92 12.40 8.51 9.77
N TYR A 93 12.09 9.61 9.10
CA TYR A 93 12.31 9.75 7.65
C TYR A 93 13.79 9.82 7.29
N ASP A 94 14.67 10.20 8.23
CA ASP A 94 16.11 10.27 8.01
C ASP A 94 16.77 8.89 7.96
N LEU A 95 16.05 7.82 8.38
CA LEU A 95 16.49 6.45 8.23
C LEU A 95 16.60 6.02 6.75
N TYR A 96 15.80 6.63 5.86
CA TYR A 96 15.81 6.41 4.40
C TYR A 96 16.02 7.75 3.68
N PRO A 97 17.26 8.24 3.56
CA PRO A 97 17.55 9.61 3.13
C PRO A 97 17.08 9.95 1.70
N ASP A 98 16.88 8.93 0.87
CA ASP A 98 16.35 9.13 -0.50
C ASP A 98 14.82 9.30 -0.55
N THR A 99 14.13 9.21 0.59
CA THR A 99 12.68 9.38 0.69
C THR A 99 12.33 10.87 0.66
N ASP A 100 11.43 11.24 -0.25
CA ASP A 100 10.96 12.62 -0.44
C ASP A 100 9.43 12.74 -0.24
N TRP A 101 8.84 11.85 0.57
CA TRP A 101 7.40 11.82 0.91
C TRP A 101 7.16 11.33 2.33
N SER A 102 6.06 11.80 2.92
CA SER A 102 5.52 11.22 4.15
C SER A 102 4.70 9.96 3.84
N MET A 103 4.61 9.00 4.77
CA MET A 103 3.79 7.81 4.58
C MET A 103 3.22 7.28 5.88
N GLY A 104 2.00 6.73 5.80
CA GLY A 104 1.33 6.13 6.95
C GLY A 104 -0.06 5.61 6.61
N TYR A 105 -0.77 5.20 7.66
CA TYR A 105 -2.14 4.69 7.60
C TYR A 105 -3.07 5.65 8.33
N THR A 106 -4.16 6.06 7.69
CA THR A 106 -5.27 6.74 8.37
C THR A 106 -6.35 5.76 8.80
N SER A 107 -6.45 4.63 8.08
CA SER A 107 -7.27 3.49 8.41
C SER A 107 -6.54 2.19 8.12
N ARG A 108 -6.86 1.11 8.84
CA ARG A 108 -6.31 -0.24 8.60
C ARG A 108 -7.45 -1.25 8.47
N GLY A 109 -7.17 -2.35 7.78
CA GLY A 109 -8.15 -3.41 7.53
C GLY A 109 -9.08 -3.10 6.35
N CYS A 110 -10.10 -3.94 6.17
CA CYS A 110 -11.02 -3.82 5.04
C CYS A 110 -12.41 -4.34 5.39
N ILE A 111 -13.45 -3.70 4.82
CA ILE A 111 -14.83 -4.21 4.91
C ILE A 111 -15.05 -5.46 4.06
N ARG A 112 -14.16 -5.72 3.08
CA ARG A 112 -14.27 -6.86 2.15
C ARG A 112 -13.57 -8.10 2.70
N HIS A 113 -14.01 -9.26 2.17
CA HIS A 113 -13.38 -10.55 2.44
C HIS A 113 -13.13 -11.26 1.10
N CYS A 114 -12.26 -10.64 0.25
CA CYS A 114 -11.92 -11.21 -1.05
C CYS A 114 -11.03 -12.45 -0.84
N GLN A 115 -11.33 -13.55 -1.53
CA GLN A 115 -10.65 -14.84 -1.33
C GLN A 115 -9.15 -14.82 -1.63
N PHE A 116 -8.74 -13.96 -2.57
CA PHE A 116 -7.34 -13.79 -2.95
C PHE A 116 -6.57 -12.79 -2.07
N CYS A 117 -7.27 -12.05 -1.19
CA CYS A 117 -6.69 -10.91 -0.46
C CYS A 117 -6.36 -11.27 0.98
N LYS A 118 -5.14 -10.99 1.40
CA LYS A 118 -4.65 -11.25 2.76
C LYS A 118 -4.92 -10.12 3.75
N VAL A 119 -5.52 -9.00 3.31
CA VAL A 119 -5.76 -7.84 4.19
C VAL A 119 -6.62 -8.23 5.39
N ARG A 120 -7.68 -9.00 5.15
CA ARG A 120 -8.61 -9.40 6.22
C ARG A 120 -7.96 -10.28 7.29
N GLU A 121 -7.07 -11.17 6.87
CA GLU A 121 -6.28 -12.04 7.74
C GLU A 121 -5.21 -11.25 8.51
N LYS A 122 -4.56 -10.33 7.82
CA LYS A 122 -3.43 -9.53 8.32
C LYS A 122 -3.85 -8.36 9.21
N GLU A 123 -4.86 -7.60 8.80
CA GLU A 123 -5.24 -6.32 9.40
C GLU A 123 -6.62 -6.35 10.08
N GLY A 124 -7.44 -7.38 9.80
CA GLY A 124 -8.78 -7.52 10.36
C GLY A 124 -9.85 -6.66 9.67
N LEU A 125 -10.87 -6.29 10.45
CA LEU A 125 -11.93 -5.37 10.03
C LEU A 125 -11.37 -3.96 9.85
N LEU A 126 -12.06 -3.18 9.00
CA LEU A 126 -11.75 -1.76 8.83
C LEU A 126 -11.93 -1.01 10.15
N GLN A 127 -10.94 -0.23 10.49
CA GLN A 127 -10.94 0.66 11.65
C GLN A 127 -10.18 1.94 11.35
N VAL A 128 -10.56 3.03 11.98
CA VAL A 128 -9.77 4.27 12.00
C VAL A 128 -8.46 3.98 12.73
N TRP A 129 -7.35 4.53 12.23
CA TRP A 129 -6.04 4.21 12.78
C TRP A 129 -5.30 5.42 13.32
N ALA A 130 -5.03 6.42 12.47
CA ALA A 130 -4.28 7.61 12.86
C ALA A 130 -4.75 8.85 12.10
N GLU A 131 -4.51 10.01 12.69
CA GLU A 131 -4.62 11.27 11.97
C GLU A 131 -3.43 11.45 11.02
N PRO A 132 -3.60 12.00 9.80
CA PRO A 132 -2.48 12.23 8.89
C PRO A 132 -1.34 13.04 9.49
N ALA A 133 -1.64 13.92 10.46
CA ALA A 133 -0.65 14.73 11.16
C ALA A 133 0.36 13.90 11.97
N GLU A 134 0.00 12.69 12.39
CA GLU A 134 0.89 11.79 13.15
C GLU A 134 2.10 11.32 12.36
N PHE A 135 1.98 11.26 11.04
CA PHE A 135 3.04 10.76 10.16
C PHE A 135 3.45 11.76 9.07
N TYR A 136 2.86 12.94 9.04
CA TYR A 136 3.20 13.97 8.06
C TYR A 136 4.41 14.79 8.50
N ASP A 137 5.51 14.70 7.76
CA ASP A 137 6.66 15.55 7.91
C ASP A 137 6.54 16.79 6.98
N PRO A 138 6.52 18.02 7.53
CA PRO A 138 6.34 19.24 6.73
C PRO A 138 7.50 19.55 5.77
N ARG A 139 8.61 18.83 5.85
CA ARG A 139 9.69 18.92 4.85
C ARG A 139 9.25 18.44 3.46
N PHE A 140 8.16 17.63 3.39
CA PHE A 140 7.71 17.01 2.15
C PHE A 140 6.40 17.63 1.64
N ASP A 141 6.29 17.76 0.31
CA ASP A 141 5.07 18.16 -0.40
C ASP A 141 4.25 16.97 -0.93
N LYS A 142 4.66 15.75 -0.56
CA LYS A 142 4.06 14.48 -0.97
C LYS A 142 3.68 13.63 0.23
N ILE A 143 2.59 12.87 0.08
CA ILE A 143 2.14 11.90 1.07
C ILE A 143 1.66 10.62 0.39
N VAL A 144 2.07 9.49 0.96
CA VAL A 144 1.65 8.15 0.54
C VAL A 144 0.77 7.55 1.62
N LEU A 145 -0.51 7.34 1.30
CA LEU A 145 -1.45 6.65 2.16
C LEU A 145 -1.38 5.15 1.88
N LEU A 146 -1.11 4.38 2.92
CA LEU A 146 -0.98 2.92 2.87
C LEU A 146 -2.28 2.20 3.23
N ASP A 147 -3.37 2.95 3.38
CA ASP A 147 -4.70 2.46 3.73
C ASP A 147 -5.15 1.35 2.80
N ASN A 148 -5.58 0.22 3.37
CA ASN A 148 -6.04 -0.93 2.59
C ASN A 148 -7.34 -0.65 1.85
N ASN A 149 -8.22 0.18 2.43
CA ASN A 149 -9.48 0.60 1.82
C ASN A 149 -10.03 1.85 2.55
N ILE A 150 -9.56 3.03 2.18
CA ILE A 150 -9.91 4.28 2.87
C ILE A 150 -11.36 4.73 2.61
N LEU A 151 -11.93 4.43 1.42
CA LEU A 151 -13.23 5.01 1.03
C LEU A 151 -14.39 4.68 1.99
N PRO A 152 -14.51 3.49 2.59
CA PRO A 152 -15.53 3.21 3.58
C PRO A 152 -15.14 3.56 5.02
N ALA A 153 -13.95 4.13 5.26
CA ALA A 153 -13.50 4.50 6.62
C ALA A 153 -14.27 5.73 7.12
N GLU A 154 -14.60 5.75 8.41
CA GLU A 154 -15.35 6.85 9.03
C GLU A 154 -14.61 8.19 8.93
N ASN A 155 -13.27 8.17 9.00
CA ASN A 155 -12.43 9.35 8.88
C ASN A 155 -12.04 9.72 7.42
N CYS A 156 -12.64 9.07 6.42
CA CYS A 156 -12.29 9.26 5.00
C CYS A 156 -12.40 10.72 4.56
N ILE A 157 -13.55 11.34 4.82
CA ILE A 157 -13.83 12.73 4.41
C ILE A 157 -12.94 13.73 5.15
N ASP A 158 -12.69 13.52 6.43
CA ASP A 158 -11.82 14.42 7.21
C ASP A 158 -10.36 14.29 6.75
N THR A 159 -9.91 13.09 6.42
CA THR A 159 -8.61 12.85 5.77
C THR A 159 -8.53 13.62 4.45
N PHE A 160 -9.55 13.54 3.60
CA PHE A 160 -9.58 14.24 2.30
C PHE A 160 -9.54 15.76 2.48
N LYS A 161 -10.32 16.32 3.40
CA LYS A 161 -10.29 17.76 3.74
C LYS A 161 -8.89 18.18 4.21
N TRP A 162 -8.24 17.36 5.04
CA TRP A 162 -6.89 17.64 5.51
C TRP A 162 -5.88 17.66 4.36
N LEU A 163 -5.92 16.67 3.45
CA LEU A 163 -5.05 16.60 2.26
C LEU A 163 -5.21 17.82 1.34
N ILE A 164 -6.45 18.24 1.10
CA ILE A 164 -6.79 19.42 0.31
C ILE A 164 -6.21 20.69 0.97
N LYS A 165 -6.46 20.86 2.27
CA LYS A 165 -5.94 22.00 3.06
C LYS A 165 -4.42 22.09 3.00
N LYS A 166 -3.73 20.97 3.07
CA LYS A 166 -2.25 20.87 3.01
C LYS A 166 -1.70 20.96 1.58
N ARG A 167 -2.54 20.81 0.56
CA ARG A 167 -2.17 20.82 -0.88
C ARG A 167 -1.12 19.78 -1.24
N LEU A 168 -1.08 18.64 -0.56
CA LEU A 168 -0.09 17.60 -0.76
C LEU A 168 -0.36 16.82 -2.06
N LEU A 169 0.72 16.43 -2.75
CA LEU A 169 0.63 15.44 -3.81
C LEU A 169 0.41 14.06 -3.16
N THR A 170 -0.81 13.55 -3.28
CA THR A 170 -1.24 12.34 -2.60
C THR A 170 -1.11 11.10 -3.49
N ASP A 171 -0.63 10.01 -2.93
CA ASP A 171 -0.66 8.68 -3.53
C ASP A 171 -1.50 7.74 -2.63
N PHE A 172 -2.62 7.24 -3.16
CA PHE A 172 -3.40 6.16 -2.56
C PHE A 172 -2.76 4.83 -2.97
N ASN A 173 -1.71 4.44 -2.27
CA ASN A 173 -0.77 3.39 -2.70
C ASN A 173 -1.43 2.01 -2.88
N GLN A 174 -2.34 1.63 -1.96
CA GLN A 174 -3.05 0.33 -2.03
C GLN A 174 -4.28 0.36 -2.95
N GLY A 175 -4.59 1.51 -3.55
CA GLY A 175 -5.76 1.69 -4.39
C GLY A 175 -7.03 2.01 -3.61
N LEU A 176 -8.09 2.22 -4.38
CA LEU A 176 -9.40 2.61 -3.88
C LEU A 176 -10.47 1.59 -4.32
N ASP A 177 -11.44 1.30 -3.46
CA ASP A 177 -12.58 0.44 -3.83
C ASP A 177 -13.65 1.26 -4.55
N ILE A 178 -13.69 1.18 -5.87
CA ILE A 178 -14.62 1.95 -6.70
C ILE A 178 -16.09 1.77 -6.31
N ARG A 179 -16.45 0.62 -5.69
CA ARG A 179 -17.80 0.31 -5.22
C ARG A 179 -18.23 1.12 -4.00
N CYS A 180 -17.28 1.82 -3.37
CA CYS A 180 -17.52 2.67 -2.19
C CYS A 180 -17.58 4.16 -2.54
N LEU A 181 -17.55 4.51 -3.83
CA LEU A 181 -17.69 5.89 -4.28
C LEU A 181 -19.14 6.37 -4.15
N ASP A 182 -19.28 7.65 -3.81
CA ASP A 182 -20.50 8.44 -3.85
C ASP A 182 -20.17 9.87 -4.30
N ASP A 183 -21.20 10.70 -4.51
CA ASP A 183 -21.01 12.07 -4.98
C ASP A 183 -20.16 12.92 -4.03
N GLU A 184 -20.29 12.73 -2.71
CA GLU A 184 -19.49 13.46 -1.72
C GLU A 184 -17.99 13.09 -1.81
N LYS A 185 -17.67 11.81 -1.86
CA LYS A 185 -16.28 11.36 -1.98
C LYS A 185 -15.65 11.83 -3.28
N VAL A 186 -16.38 11.75 -4.40
CA VAL A 186 -15.89 12.21 -5.69
C VAL A 186 -15.68 13.72 -5.69
N PHE A 187 -16.56 14.50 -5.04
CA PHE A 187 -16.37 15.94 -4.88
C PHE A 187 -15.04 16.26 -4.18
N TYR A 188 -14.70 15.58 -3.08
CA TYR A 188 -13.41 15.80 -2.41
C TYR A 188 -12.23 15.24 -3.22
N LEU A 189 -12.36 14.05 -3.80
CA LEU A 189 -11.30 13.46 -4.64
C LEU A 189 -10.94 14.40 -5.81
N SER A 190 -11.92 15.07 -6.42
CA SER A 190 -11.65 16.00 -7.52
C SER A 190 -10.73 17.17 -7.14
N GLN A 191 -10.63 17.50 -5.86
CA GLN A 191 -9.84 18.61 -5.32
C GLN A 191 -8.46 18.17 -4.80
N ILE A 192 -8.25 16.85 -4.56
CA ILE A 192 -6.97 16.33 -4.10
C ILE A 192 -5.94 16.35 -5.25
N ARG A 193 -4.73 16.76 -4.97
CA ARG A 193 -3.62 16.69 -5.91
C ARG A 193 -3.13 15.24 -6.00
N VAL A 194 -3.46 14.55 -7.09
CA VAL A 194 -3.01 13.19 -7.36
C VAL A 194 -2.42 13.10 -8.76
N LYS A 195 -1.47 12.19 -8.97
CA LYS A 195 -1.06 11.77 -10.31
C LYS A 195 -2.07 10.83 -10.92
N GLN A 196 -2.51 9.83 -10.16
CA GLN A 196 -3.38 8.76 -10.63
C GLN A 196 -4.21 8.19 -9.47
N TYR A 197 -5.48 7.91 -9.74
CA TYR A 197 -6.34 7.09 -8.91
C TYR A 197 -6.28 5.64 -9.39
N ARG A 198 -5.92 4.74 -8.50
CA ARG A 198 -5.84 3.31 -8.78
C ARG A 198 -7.03 2.60 -8.18
N PHE A 199 -7.70 1.81 -8.98
CA PHE A 199 -8.81 0.96 -8.59
C PHE A 199 -8.49 -0.49 -8.90
N ALA A 200 -9.37 -1.41 -8.49
CA ALA A 200 -9.30 -2.82 -8.87
C ALA A 200 -10.58 -3.28 -9.55
N PHE A 201 -10.45 -4.16 -10.55
CA PHE A 201 -11.57 -4.83 -11.18
C PHE A 201 -11.26 -6.35 -11.28
N ASP A 202 -11.54 -7.08 -10.19
CA ASP A 202 -11.08 -8.46 -10.01
C ASP A 202 -12.17 -9.51 -10.27
N SER A 203 -13.42 -9.09 -10.54
CA SER A 203 -14.52 -10.00 -10.88
C SER A 203 -15.58 -9.31 -11.73
N LEU A 204 -16.10 -10.00 -12.74
CA LEU A 204 -17.23 -9.54 -13.55
C LEU A 204 -18.52 -9.38 -12.72
N SER A 205 -18.60 -10.02 -11.57
CA SER A 205 -19.79 -9.93 -10.70
C SER A 205 -20.13 -8.52 -10.23
N TYR A 206 -19.18 -7.59 -10.24
CA TYR A 206 -19.40 -6.17 -9.90
C TYR A 206 -19.11 -5.22 -11.06
N GLU A 207 -19.19 -5.69 -12.31
CA GLU A 207 -19.04 -4.84 -13.51
C GLU A 207 -19.94 -3.60 -13.46
N LYS A 208 -21.20 -3.78 -13.08
CA LYS A 208 -22.19 -2.68 -12.98
C LYS A 208 -21.70 -1.57 -12.04
N GLN A 209 -21.13 -1.94 -10.90
CA GLN A 209 -20.58 -0.97 -9.93
C GLN A 209 -19.32 -0.30 -10.45
N VAL A 210 -18.49 -1.02 -11.21
CA VAL A 210 -17.28 -0.44 -11.84
C VAL A 210 -17.69 0.61 -12.87
N ARG A 211 -18.63 0.29 -13.75
CA ARG A 211 -19.16 1.27 -14.74
C ARG A 211 -19.73 2.50 -14.04
N ALA A 212 -20.61 2.30 -13.07
CA ALA A 212 -21.21 3.40 -12.32
C ALA A 212 -20.15 4.28 -11.61
N GLY A 213 -19.13 3.67 -11.02
CA GLY A 213 -18.04 4.40 -10.36
C GLY A 213 -17.17 5.18 -11.36
N ILE A 214 -16.87 4.61 -12.54
CA ILE A 214 -16.16 5.33 -13.60
C ILE A 214 -16.98 6.55 -14.05
N ASP A 215 -18.25 6.35 -14.35
CA ASP A 215 -19.16 7.43 -14.79
C ASP A 215 -19.26 8.53 -13.73
N LEU A 216 -19.32 8.15 -12.45
CA LEU A 216 -19.36 9.10 -11.33
C LEU A 216 -18.08 9.93 -11.24
N MET A 217 -16.89 9.30 -11.37
CA MET A 217 -15.60 10.00 -11.38
C MET A 217 -15.49 10.98 -12.55
N LEU A 218 -15.91 10.56 -13.75
CA LEU A 218 -15.89 11.41 -14.94
C LEU A 218 -16.87 12.58 -14.81
N LYS A 219 -18.10 12.33 -14.32
CA LYS A 219 -19.12 13.37 -14.04
C LYS A 219 -18.60 14.37 -12.99
N GLY A 220 -17.84 13.91 -11.99
CA GLY A 220 -17.18 14.75 -10.99
C GLY A 220 -15.98 15.55 -11.51
N GLY A 221 -15.71 15.52 -12.82
CA GLY A 221 -14.66 16.33 -13.46
C GLY A 221 -13.24 15.70 -13.37
N ILE A 222 -13.13 14.48 -12.91
CA ILE A 222 -11.83 13.77 -12.86
C ILE A 222 -11.51 13.21 -14.24
N ALA A 223 -10.40 13.67 -14.83
CA ALA A 223 -10.03 13.27 -16.18
C ALA A 223 -9.70 11.77 -16.24
N LYS A 224 -10.19 11.07 -17.28
CA LYS A 224 -10.00 9.63 -17.46
C LYS A 224 -8.51 9.19 -17.42
N ARG A 225 -7.58 10.02 -17.90
CA ARG A 225 -6.12 9.76 -17.83
C ARG A 225 -5.57 9.68 -16.40
N LYS A 226 -6.35 10.13 -15.41
CA LYS A 226 -6.02 9.97 -13.98
C LYS A 226 -6.57 8.69 -13.38
N LEU A 227 -7.37 7.92 -14.11
CA LEU A 227 -7.92 6.64 -13.65
C LEU A 227 -7.06 5.51 -14.16
N SER A 228 -6.81 4.52 -13.33
CA SER A 228 -6.18 3.27 -13.71
C SER A 228 -6.76 2.12 -12.92
N PHE A 229 -6.68 0.93 -13.50
CA PHE A 229 -7.21 -0.26 -12.86
C PHE A 229 -6.19 -1.40 -12.85
N TYR A 230 -6.05 -1.99 -11.69
CA TYR A 230 -5.47 -3.33 -11.59
C TYR A 230 -6.56 -4.34 -11.93
N VAL A 231 -6.19 -5.34 -12.74
CA VAL A 231 -7.06 -6.47 -13.08
C VAL A 231 -6.35 -7.74 -12.67
N LEU A 232 -6.88 -8.42 -11.67
CA LEU A 232 -6.34 -9.70 -11.21
C LEU A 232 -6.51 -10.76 -12.31
N VAL A 233 -5.45 -11.53 -12.54
CA VAL A 233 -5.40 -12.55 -13.61
C VAL A 233 -4.90 -13.88 -13.05
N GLY A 234 -5.61 -14.96 -13.35
CA GLY A 234 -5.19 -16.31 -13.02
C GLY A 234 -5.46 -16.75 -11.58
N PHE A 235 -6.35 -16.09 -10.88
CA PHE A 235 -6.85 -16.56 -9.58
C PHE A 235 -7.79 -17.76 -9.77
N ASP A 236 -8.75 -17.64 -10.69
CA ASP A 236 -9.65 -18.70 -11.13
C ASP A 236 -9.31 -19.14 -12.57
N LYS A 237 -9.70 -20.36 -12.96
CA LYS A 237 -9.42 -20.90 -14.30
C LYS A 237 -10.05 -20.11 -15.44
N ASP A 238 -11.23 -19.55 -15.20
CA ASP A 238 -11.96 -18.68 -16.14
C ASP A 238 -12.41 -17.43 -15.38
N ASP A 239 -11.46 -16.51 -15.19
CA ASP A 239 -11.66 -15.35 -14.35
C ASP A 239 -12.24 -14.13 -15.10
N GLY A 240 -12.50 -14.24 -16.41
CA GLY A 240 -13.00 -13.13 -17.24
C GLY A 240 -12.05 -11.91 -17.29
N ALA A 241 -10.75 -12.13 -17.13
CA ALA A 241 -9.78 -11.05 -17.06
C ALA A 241 -9.71 -10.24 -18.37
N ILE A 242 -9.80 -10.92 -19.51
CA ILE A 242 -9.78 -10.27 -20.84
C ILE A 242 -11.01 -9.39 -21.03
N GLU A 243 -12.17 -9.85 -20.66
CA GLU A 243 -13.43 -9.11 -20.72
C GLU A 243 -13.37 -7.85 -19.86
N ARG A 244 -12.86 -7.98 -18.63
CA ARG A 244 -12.65 -6.84 -17.72
C ARG A 244 -11.68 -5.82 -18.30
N MET A 245 -10.57 -6.27 -18.88
CA MET A 245 -9.61 -5.39 -19.52
C MET A 245 -10.18 -4.68 -20.75
N LYS A 246 -10.87 -5.41 -21.65
CA LYS A 246 -11.54 -4.84 -22.84
C LYS A 246 -12.57 -3.77 -22.45
N LEU A 247 -13.33 -4.04 -21.38
CA LEU A 247 -14.28 -3.07 -20.85
C LEU A 247 -13.59 -1.77 -20.43
N LEU A 248 -12.53 -1.84 -19.64
CA LEU A 248 -11.79 -0.66 -19.19
C LEU A 248 -11.16 0.09 -20.37
N GLN A 249 -10.60 -0.62 -21.34
CA GLN A 249 -10.06 -0.03 -22.56
C GLN A 249 -11.13 0.68 -23.40
N SER A 250 -12.37 0.20 -23.42
CA SER A 250 -13.48 0.88 -24.11
C SER A 250 -13.78 2.28 -23.52
N TYR A 251 -13.45 2.49 -22.24
CA TYR A 251 -13.46 3.82 -21.60
C TYR A 251 -12.20 4.65 -21.89
N GLY A 252 -11.15 4.05 -22.48
CA GLY A 252 -9.84 4.66 -22.65
C GLY A 252 -9.10 4.88 -21.32
N ILE A 253 -9.21 3.90 -20.43
CA ILE A 253 -8.59 3.91 -19.09
C ILE A 253 -7.39 2.97 -19.10
N ASP A 254 -6.30 3.36 -18.40
CA ASP A 254 -5.11 2.54 -18.23
C ASP A 254 -5.39 1.28 -17.41
N VAL A 255 -4.91 0.15 -17.90
CA VAL A 255 -5.11 -1.17 -17.29
C VAL A 255 -3.78 -1.82 -16.95
N TYR A 256 -3.66 -2.32 -15.73
CA TYR A 256 -2.48 -3.06 -15.27
C TYR A 256 -2.88 -4.49 -14.91
N PRO A 257 -2.58 -5.49 -15.76
CA PRO A 257 -2.79 -6.89 -15.40
C PRO A 257 -1.89 -7.27 -14.22
N MET A 258 -2.48 -7.81 -13.18
CA MET A 258 -1.77 -8.33 -12.01
C MET A 258 -1.90 -9.84 -11.98
N LEU A 259 -0.82 -10.56 -12.27
CA LEU A 259 -0.79 -12.01 -12.14
C LEU A 259 -0.93 -12.39 -10.66
N PHE A 260 -1.90 -13.23 -10.37
CA PHE A 260 -2.05 -13.79 -9.03
C PHE A 260 -0.82 -14.63 -8.71
N LYS A 261 -0.20 -14.35 -7.55
CA LYS A 261 0.89 -15.17 -7.01
C LYS A 261 0.37 -15.92 -5.82
N GLY A 262 0.43 -17.24 -5.89
CA GLY A 262 0.14 -18.11 -4.76
C GLY A 262 1.07 -17.83 -3.58
N ASP A 263 0.82 -18.51 -2.47
CA ASP A 263 1.62 -18.38 -1.25
C ASP A 263 3.08 -18.81 -1.42
N ASP A 264 3.38 -19.58 -2.45
CA ASP A 264 4.72 -20.00 -2.86
C ASP A 264 5.44 -18.97 -3.78
N GLY A 265 4.75 -17.90 -4.16
CA GLY A 265 5.25 -16.87 -5.07
C GLY A 265 5.27 -17.29 -6.55
N GLN A 266 4.72 -18.48 -6.88
CA GLN A 266 4.64 -18.93 -8.26
C GLN A 266 3.50 -18.20 -9.00
N GLU A 267 3.80 -17.80 -10.24
CA GLU A 267 2.82 -17.19 -11.12
C GLU A 267 1.95 -18.31 -11.75
N PRO A 268 0.64 -18.07 -11.93
CA PRO A 268 -0.22 -19.03 -12.59
C PRO A 268 0.24 -19.23 -14.04
N GLN A 269 0.07 -20.44 -14.55
CA GLN A 269 0.21 -20.69 -15.98
C GLN A 269 -1.00 -20.08 -16.69
N VAL A 270 -0.87 -18.82 -17.13
CA VAL A 270 -1.90 -18.17 -17.95
C VAL A 270 -1.57 -18.36 -19.42
N HIS A 271 -2.52 -18.93 -20.15
CA HIS A 271 -2.39 -19.15 -21.58
C HIS A 271 -2.63 -17.89 -22.43
N TYR A 272 -2.55 -16.68 -21.80
CA TYR A 272 -2.78 -15.42 -22.50
C TYR A 272 -1.46 -14.80 -22.91
N LYS A 273 -1.31 -14.54 -24.20
CA LYS A 273 -0.28 -13.59 -24.71
C LYS A 273 -0.86 -12.19 -24.62
N PHE A 274 -0.65 -11.51 -23.50
CA PHE A 274 -1.15 -10.15 -23.26
C PHE A 274 -0.77 -9.17 -24.38
N SER A 275 0.41 -9.36 -25.00
CA SER A 275 0.91 -8.51 -26.10
C SER A 275 0.10 -8.60 -27.40
N GLU A 276 -0.68 -9.67 -27.61
CA GLU A 276 -1.48 -9.84 -28.82
C GLU A 276 -2.94 -9.39 -28.65
N THR A 277 -3.40 -9.23 -27.39
CA THR A 277 -4.81 -8.98 -27.07
C THR A 277 -5.04 -7.55 -26.55
N ILE A 278 -3.98 -6.86 -26.13
CA ILE A 278 -4.06 -5.56 -25.48
C ILE A 278 -2.94 -4.67 -26.04
N SER A 279 -3.31 -3.58 -26.73
CA SER A 279 -2.37 -2.51 -27.06
C SER A 279 -2.09 -1.70 -25.78
N PHE A 280 -0.84 -1.68 -25.34
CA PHE A 280 -0.33 -0.84 -24.25
C PHE A 280 -0.02 0.57 -24.74
#